data_efd2f189a13c24a25db54a890be6882c
#
_entry.id   efd2f189a13c24a25db54a890be6882c
#
_cell.length_a   1.000
_cell.length_b   1.000
_cell.length_c   1.000
_cell.angle_alpha   90.00
_cell.angle_beta   90.00
_cell.angle_gamma   90.00
#
_symmetry.space_group_name_H-M   'P 1'
#
loop_
_entity.id
_entity.type
_entity.pdbx_description
1 polymer ?
#
loop_
_entity_poly.entity_id
_entity_poly.type
_entity_poly.pdbx_seq_one_letter_code
_entity_poly.pdbx_strand_id
1 'polypeptide(L)'
;MITLGVADLEKASTFYRDGLGFPQRDSPSEVAFFTLNGTWLGLFARESLAEDAMVSAEGQGFSGFALAHNVTSEADVDQVLAQAAAAGGTLTKSARKTSWGGYSGYFKDPDGYLWEVAHNPFFWIGPSDA
;
A
#
# COMPACT_ATOMS: atom_id res chain seq x y z
N MET A 1 -5.69 11.11 -4.27
CA MET A 1 -6.04 10.05 -3.31
C MET A 1 -6.33 8.77 -4.04
N ILE A 2 -5.91 7.66 -3.46
CA ILE A 2 -6.21 6.33 -4.00
C ILE A 2 -7.12 5.64 -2.98
N THR A 3 -8.26 5.11 -3.45
CA THR A 3 -9.20 4.41 -2.59
C THR A 3 -9.20 2.92 -2.91
N LEU A 4 -9.02 2.09 -1.88
CA LEU A 4 -9.03 0.64 -2.00
C LEU A 4 -10.32 0.09 -1.40
N GLY A 5 -10.98 -0.80 -2.14
CA GLY A 5 -12.11 -1.57 -1.62
C GLY A 5 -11.60 -2.76 -0.82
N VAL A 6 -11.99 -2.86 0.46
CA VAL A 6 -11.46 -3.86 1.37
C VAL A 6 -12.58 -4.74 1.92
N ALA A 7 -12.27 -5.99 2.23
CA ALA A 7 -13.26 -6.94 2.76
C ALA A 7 -13.64 -6.61 4.21
N ASP A 8 -12.67 -6.16 5.01
CA ASP A 8 -12.85 -5.84 6.43
C ASP A 8 -12.12 -4.54 6.71
N LEU A 9 -12.88 -3.45 6.89
CA LEU A 9 -12.32 -2.11 7.06
C LEU A 9 -11.43 -2.00 8.30
N GLU A 10 -11.84 -2.59 9.41
CA GLU A 10 -11.06 -2.53 10.66
C GLU A 10 -9.75 -3.30 10.52
N LYS A 11 -9.78 -4.49 9.96
CA LYS A 11 -8.59 -5.32 9.72
C LYS A 11 -7.61 -4.60 8.78
N ALA A 12 -8.11 -4.05 7.68
CA ALA A 12 -7.29 -3.30 6.73
C ALA A 12 -6.69 -2.05 7.36
N SER A 13 -7.51 -1.31 8.14
CA SER A 13 -7.03 -0.12 8.84
C SER A 13 -5.92 -0.45 9.85
N THR A 14 -6.07 -1.55 10.58
CA THR A 14 -5.05 -2.03 11.52
C THR A 14 -3.75 -2.37 10.80
N PHE A 15 -3.84 -3.02 9.63
CA PHE A 15 -2.66 -3.32 8.83
C PHE A 15 -1.87 -2.05 8.47
N TYR A 16 -2.55 -1.04 7.93
CA TYR A 16 -1.89 0.18 7.49
C TYR A 16 -1.46 1.08 8.64
N ARG A 17 -2.31 1.24 9.66
CA ARG A 17 -2.02 2.11 10.82
C ARG A 17 -0.97 1.49 11.73
N ASP A 18 -1.27 0.30 12.26
CA ASP A 18 -0.44 -0.33 13.30
C ASP A 18 0.71 -1.12 12.66
N GLY A 19 0.46 -1.77 11.54
CA GLY A 19 1.46 -2.59 10.85
C GLY A 19 2.49 -1.77 10.10
N LEU A 20 2.06 -0.85 9.25
CA LEU A 20 2.96 -0.04 8.44
C LEU A 20 3.25 1.34 9.04
N GLY A 21 2.52 1.73 10.08
CA GLY A 21 2.72 3.02 10.71
C GLY A 21 2.21 4.20 9.91
N PHE A 22 1.25 4.00 9.01
CA PHE A 22 0.68 5.10 8.24
C PHE A 22 -0.19 5.98 9.14
N PRO A 23 -0.05 7.32 9.05
CA PRO A 23 -0.83 8.22 9.89
C PRO A 23 -2.29 8.26 9.44
N GLN A 24 -3.17 7.81 10.31
CA GLN A 24 -4.61 7.83 10.08
C GLN A 24 -5.19 9.14 10.60
N ARG A 25 -6.09 9.75 9.83
CA ARG A 25 -6.83 10.91 10.29
C ARG A 25 -8.27 10.53 10.62
N ASP A 26 -8.94 11.38 11.40
CA ASP A 26 -10.33 11.17 11.77
C ASP A 26 -11.22 11.14 10.53
N SER A 27 -12.19 10.24 10.53
CA SER A 27 -13.13 10.03 9.44
C SER A 27 -14.42 9.40 9.95
N PRO A 28 -15.51 9.45 9.18
CA PRO A 28 -16.69 8.63 9.48
C PRO A 28 -16.32 7.15 9.56
N SER A 29 -17.12 6.37 10.29
CA SER A 29 -16.82 4.95 10.55
C SER A 29 -16.83 4.07 9.30
N GLU A 30 -17.42 4.53 8.20
CA GLU A 30 -17.54 3.78 6.96
C GLU A 30 -16.28 3.83 6.09
N VAL A 31 -15.36 4.74 6.38
CA VAL A 31 -14.14 4.95 5.61
C VAL A 31 -12.95 5.14 6.54
N ALA A 32 -11.76 4.89 6.04
CA ALA A 32 -10.52 5.24 6.73
C ALA A 32 -9.63 6.02 5.77
N PHE A 33 -9.01 7.08 6.27
CA PHE A 33 -8.08 7.89 5.49
C PHE A 33 -6.72 7.93 6.15
N PHE A 34 -5.69 7.80 5.33
CA PHE A 34 -4.29 7.91 5.75
C PHE A 34 -3.64 9.01 4.94
N THR A 35 -3.02 9.96 5.64
CA THR A 35 -2.32 11.07 4.99
C THR A 35 -0.88 10.66 4.74
N LEU A 36 -0.55 10.48 3.46
CA LEU A 36 0.77 10.07 3.03
C LEU A 36 1.47 11.24 2.35
N ASN A 37 2.76 11.11 2.14
CA ASN A 37 3.54 12.14 1.49
C ASN A 37 3.21 12.19 -0.01
N GLY A 38 2.53 13.26 -0.41
CA GLY A 38 2.15 13.48 -1.81
C GLY A 38 0.78 12.95 -2.20
N THR A 39 0.15 12.10 -1.40
CA THR A 39 -1.19 11.57 -1.67
C THR A 39 -1.85 11.06 -0.40
N TRP A 40 -3.11 10.71 -0.49
CA TRP A 40 -3.83 10.03 0.59
C TRP A 40 -4.22 8.64 0.15
N LEU A 41 -4.25 7.71 1.10
CA LEU A 41 -4.82 6.39 0.92
C LEU A 41 -6.19 6.36 1.61
N GLY A 42 -7.23 5.99 0.87
CA GLY A 42 -8.57 5.78 1.40
C GLY A 42 -8.90 4.29 1.42
N LEU A 43 -9.54 3.84 2.48
CA LEU A 43 -10.08 2.48 2.56
C LEU A 43 -11.59 2.57 2.69
N PHE A 44 -12.29 1.76 1.93
CA PHE A 44 -13.75 1.71 1.91
C PHE A 44 -14.17 0.26 1.79
N ALA A 45 -15.26 -0.13 2.43
CA ALA A 45 -15.76 -1.49 2.26
C ALA A 45 -15.96 -1.78 0.77
N ARG A 46 -15.43 -2.91 0.29
CA ARG A 46 -15.43 -3.26 -1.15
C ARG A 46 -16.82 -3.19 -1.76
N GLU A 47 -17.82 -3.75 -1.06
CA GLU A 47 -19.21 -3.74 -1.50
C GLU A 47 -19.74 -2.30 -1.64
N SER A 48 -19.46 -1.46 -0.66
CA SER A 48 -19.90 -0.07 -0.64
C SER A 48 -19.24 0.77 -1.74
N LEU A 49 -17.94 0.53 -1.97
CA LEU A 49 -17.22 1.21 -3.05
C LEU A 49 -17.79 0.83 -4.42
N ALA A 50 -18.05 -0.45 -4.63
CA ALA A 50 -18.62 -0.95 -5.88
C ALA A 50 -20.02 -0.38 -6.10
N GLU A 51 -20.85 -0.34 -5.06
CA GLU A 51 -22.20 0.23 -5.13
C GLU A 51 -22.15 1.71 -5.47
N ASP A 52 -21.25 2.46 -4.81
CA ASP A 52 -21.09 3.89 -5.07
C ASP A 52 -20.64 4.16 -6.52
N ALA A 53 -19.78 3.30 -7.05
CA ALA A 53 -19.29 3.41 -8.42
C ALA A 53 -20.21 2.76 -9.45
N MET A 54 -21.30 2.11 -9.03
CA MET A 54 -22.27 1.42 -9.89
C MET A 54 -21.62 0.30 -10.72
N VAL A 55 -20.75 -0.49 -10.08
CA VAL A 55 -20.12 -1.65 -10.71
C VAL A 55 -20.24 -2.88 -9.80
N SER A 56 -19.97 -4.07 -10.34
CA SER A 56 -19.93 -5.30 -9.56
C SER A 56 -18.73 -5.29 -8.63
N ALA A 57 -18.92 -5.78 -7.40
CA ALA A 57 -17.83 -5.97 -6.45
C ALA A 57 -17.02 -7.26 -6.74
N GLU A 58 -17.47 -8.09 -7.67
CA GLU A 58 -16.80 -9.35 -7.99
C GLU A 58 -15.50 -9.14 -8.71
N GLY A 59 -14.55 -10.04 -8.48
CA GLY A 59 -13.26 -10.06 -9.15
C GLY A 59 -12.20 -10.67 -8.29
N GLN A 60 -11.22 -11.30 -8.93
CA GLN A 60 -10.10 -11.98 -8.28
C GLN A 60 -8.83 -11.80 -9.11
N GLY A 61 -7.70 -12.13 -8.49
CA GLY A 61 -6.41 -12.10 -9.16
C GLY A 61 -5.79 -10.71 -9.19
N PHE A 62 -4.86 -10.55 -10.11
CA PHE A 62 -4.14 -9.28 -10.26
C PHE A 62 -5.06 -8.21 -10.82
N SER A 63 -5.16 -7.10 -10.09
CA SER A 63 -6.05 -5.99 -10.46
C SER A 63 -5.48 -5.03 -11.52
N GLY A 64 -4.27 -5.30 -12.01
CA GLY A 64 -3.68 -4.54 -13.11
C GLY A 64 -2.92 -3.30 -12.68
N PHE A 65 -2.68 -3.10 -11.38
CA PHE A 65 -1.88 -1.98 -10.90
C PHE A 65 -1.10 -2.37 -9.65
N ALA A 66 -0.10 -1.58 -9.34
CA ALA A 66 0.65 -1.67 -8.08
C ALA A 66 0.82 -0.27 -7.51
N LEU A 67 0.83 -0.18 -6.19
CA LEU A 67 1.18 1.04 -5.48
C LEU A 67 2.67 0.98 -5.14
N ALA A 68 3.39 2.07 -5.33
CA ALA A 68 4.81 2.12 -5.04
C ALA A 68 5.06 2.95 -3.78
N HIS A 69 5.78 2.35 -2.85
CA HIS A 69 6.30 3.02 -1.66
C HIS A 69 7.80 3.25 -1.90
N ASN A 70 8.14 4.48 -2.22
CA ASN A 70 9.53 4.84 -2.52
C ASN A 70 10.22 5.26 -1.23
N VAL A 71 11.38 4.70 -0.98
CA VAL A 71 12.19 4.94 0.22
C VAL A 71 13.61 5.37 -0.16
N THR A 72 14.36 5.88 0.81
CA THR A 72 15.62 6.57 0.57
C THR A 72 16.87 5.69 0.67
N SER A 73 16.72 4.41 1.02
CA SER A 73 17.85 3.47 1.09
C SER A 73 17.41 2.03 0.86
N GLU A 74 18.37 1.16 0.54
CA GLU A 74 18.11 -0.29 0.45
C GLU A 74 17.71 -0.87 1.81
N ALA A 75 18.32 -0.38 2.90
CA ALA A 75 17.96 -0.83 4.24
C ALA A 75 16.50 -0.52 4.56
N ASP A 76 15.99 0.63 4.11
CA ASP A 76 14.57 0.99 4.29
C ASP A 76 13.65 0.08 3.49
N VAL A 77 14.05 -0.36 2.29
CA VAL A 77 13.29 -1.36 1.53
C VAL A 77 13.13 -2.64 2.34
N ASP A 78 14.23 -3.15 2.86
CA ASP A 78 14.22 -4.38 3.67
C ASP A 78 13.34 -4.21 4.92
N GLN A 79 13.43 -3.06 5.58
CA GLN A 79 12.66 -2.77 6.79
C GLN A 79 11.16 -2.74 6.51
N VAL A 80 10.74 -2.04 5.47
CA VAL A 80 9.31 -1.93 5.13
C VAL A 80 8.74 -3.29 4.73
N LEU A 81 9.48 -4.08 3.95
CA LEU A 81 9.02 -5.42 3.59
C LEU A 81 8.88 -6.31 4.84
N ALA A 82 9.81 -6.22 5.78
CA ALA A 82 9.71 -6.97 7.04
C ALA A 82 8.51 -6.52 7.88
N GLN A 83 8.25 -5.21 7.94
CA GLN A 83 7.06 -4.67 8.62
C GLN A 83 5.77 -5.19 7.98
N ALA A 84 5.70 -5.18 6.67
CA ALA A 84 4.51 -5.66 5.94
C ALA A 84 4.25 -7.14 6.22
N ALA A 85 5.28 -7.97 6.21
CA ALA A 85 5.17 -9.39 6.52
C ALA A 85 4.71 -9.62 7.96
N ALA A 86 5.29 -8.90 8.91
CA ALA A 86 4.92 -9.00 10.33
C ALA A 86 3.48 -8.53 10.59
N ALA A 87 2.98 -7.59 9.79
CA ALA A 87 1.62 -7.04 9.92
C ALA A 87 0.54 -7.92 9.30
N GLY A 88 0.90 -9.00 8.62
CA GLY A 88 -0.04 -9.91 7.96
C GLY A 88 -0.08 -9.81 6.44
N GLY A 89 0.79 -9.03 5.84
CA GLY A 89 0.99 -9.00 4.40
C GLY A 89 1.76 -10.22 3.92
N THR A 90 1.78 -10.42 2.62
CA THR A 90 2.47 -11.54 1.98
C THR A 90 3.53 -11.01 1.03
N LEU A 91 4.79 -11.38 1.25
CA LEU A 91 5.84 -11.03 0.30
C LEU A 91 5.67 -11.88 -0.97
N THR A 92 5.57 -11.21 -2.11
CA THR A 92 5.48 -11.89 -3.41
C THR A 92 6.83 -11.92 -4.12
N LYS A 93 7.70 -10.99 -3.78
CA LYS A 93 9.06 -10.92 -4.33
C LYS A 93 9.98 -10.30 -3.28
N SER A 94 11.00 -11.05 -2.85
CA SER A 94 11.98 -10.54 -1.89
C SER A 94 12.78 -9.39 -2.51
N ALA A 95 13.28 -8.48 -1.68
CA ALA A 95 14.08 -7.36 -2.14
C ALA A 95 15.35 -7.82 -2.84
N ARG A 96 15.65 -7.21 -3.97
CA ARG A 96 16.85 -7.53 -4.77
C ARG A 96 17.24 -6.35 -5.66
N LYS A 97 18.48 -6.38 -6.10
CA LYS A 97 18.96 -5.46 -7.13
C LYS A 97 18.15 -5.64 -8.41
N THR A 98 17.84 -4.53 -9.06
CA THR A 98 17.08 -4.52 -10.32
C THR A 98 18.02 -4.29 -11.51
N SER A 99 17.53 -4.63 -12.71
CA SER A 99 18.30 -4.43 -13.94
C SER A 99 18.58 -2.95 -14.24
N TRP A 100 17.76 -2.04 -13.73
CA TRP A 100 17.94 -0.60 -13.94
C TRP A 100 18.80 0.07 -12.85
N GLY A 101 19.34 -0.72 -11.90
CA GLY A 101 20.26 -0.22 -10.87
C GLY A 101 19.63 0.14 -9.53
N GLY A 102 18.36 -0.11 -9.35
CA GLY A 102 17.65 0.10 -8.08
C GLY A 102 17.63 -1.13 -7.20
N TYR A 103 16.79 -1.06 -6.16
CA TYR A 103 16.60 -2.15 -5.20
C TYR A 103 15.14 -2.18 -4.81
N SER A 104 14.45 -3.28 -5.02
CA SER A 104 13.01 -3.34 -4.77
C SER A 104 12.52 -4.75 -4.45
N GLY A 105 11.36 -4.81 -3.82
CA GLY A 105 10.58 -6.02 -3.59
C GLY A 105 9.10 -5.68 -3.58
N TYR A 106 8.27 -6.70 -3.40
CA TYR A 106 6.82 -6.54 -3.46
C TYR A 106 6.13 -7.29 -2.31
N PHE A 107 5.03 -6.72 -1.83
CA PHE A 107 4.13 -7.44 -0.93
C PHE A 107 2.68 -7.22 -1.35
N LYS A 108 1.81 -8.13 -0.90
CA LYS A 108 0.36 -7.95 -0.96
C LYS A 108 -0.16 -7.57 0.42
N ASP A 109 -1.10 -6.64 0.46
CA ASP A 109 -1.85 -6.36 1.68
C ASP A 109 -2.84 -7.52 1.97
N PRO A 110 -3.58 -7.49 3.11
CA PRO A 110 -4.55 -8.55 3.42
C PRO A 110 -5.65 -8.75 2.39
N ASP A 111 -5.94 -7.75 1.57
CA ASP A 111 -6.94 -7.83 0.50
C ASP A 111 -6.35 -8.23 -0.86
N GLY A 112 -5.04 -8.47 -0.91
CA GLY A 112 -4.35 -8.86 -2.14
C GLY A 112 -3.87 -7.71 -3.00
N TYR A 113 -3.96 -6.47 -2.52
CA TYR A 113 -3.44 -5.32 -3.26
C TYR A 113 -1.92 -5.31 -3.23
N LEU A 114 -1.33 -5.07 -4.39
CA LEU A 114 0.10 -5.21 -4.62
C LEU A 114 0.82 -3.89 -4.35
N TRP A 115 1.88 -3.96 -3.55
CA TRP A 115 2.75 -2.84 -3.25
C TRP A 115 4.17 -3.15 -3.65
N GLU A 116 4.80 -2.23 -4.37
CA GLU A 116 6.24 -2.23 -4.59
C GLU A 116 6.90 -1.37 -3.50
N VAL A 117 7.97 -1.86 -2.90
CA VAL A 117 8.82 -1.05 -2.03
C VAL A 117 10.16 -0.90 -2.75
N ALA A 118 10.54 0.33 -3.07
CA ALA A 118 11.64 0.58 -3.97
C ALA A 118 12.56 1.71 -3.50
N HIS A 119 13.85 1.52 -3.75
CA HIS A 119 14.86 2.56 -3.66
C HIS A 119 15.47 2.79 -5.03
N ASN A 120 15.37 4.03 -5.52
CA ASN A 120 16.01 4.47 -6.76
C ASN A 120 17.20 5.35 -6.38
N PRO A 121 18.45 4.93 -6.64
CA PRO A 121 19.62 5.71 -6.25
C PRO A 121 19.89 6.90 -7.17
N PHE A 122 19.15 7.04 -8.28
CA PHE A 122 19.43 8.06 -9.29
C PHE A 122 18.60 9.33 -9.07
N PHE A 123 17.35 9.19 -8.59
CA PHE A 123 16.50 10.33 -8.30
C PHE A 123 15.40 9.96 -7.32
N TRP A 124 14.93 10.96 -6.59
CA TRP A 124 13.80 10.78 -5.67
C TRP A 124 12.47 10.85 -6.44
N ILE A 125 11.60 9.89 -6.18
CA ILE A 125 10.24 9.86 -6.74
C ILE A 125 9.27 10.26 -5.63
N GLY A 126 8.94 11.53 -5.55
CA GLY A 126 8.05 12.06 -4.53
C GLY A 126 8.14 13.56 -4.45
N PRO A 127 7.43 14.18 -3.49
CA PRO A 127 7.53 15.62 -3.27
C PRO A 127 8.94 16.03 -2.85
N SER A 128 9.30 17.26 -3.18
CA SER A 128 10.65 17.78 -2.89
C SER A 128 10.94 17.95 -1.41
N ASP A 129 9.92 17.99 -0.58
CA ASP A 129 10.01 18.14 0.87
C ASP A 129 10.00 16.77 1.61
N ALA A 130 10.04 15.71 0.88
CA ALA A 130 9.97 14.36 1.44
C ALA A 130 11.26 13.95 2.16
#